data_d1b4f1c98e9c36a2f44cd49f9b2a0110
#
_entry.id   d1b4f1c98e9c36a2f44cd49f9b2a0110
#
_cell.length_a   1.000
_cell.length_b   1.000
_cell.length_c   1.000
_cell.angle_alpha   90.00
_cell.angle_beta   90.00
_cell.angle_gamma   90.00
#
_symmetry.space_group_name_H-M   'P 1'
#
loop_
_entity.id
_entity.type
_entity.pdbx_description
1 polymer ?
#
loop_
_entity_poly.entity_id
_entity_poly.type
_entity_poly.pdbx_seq_one_letter_code
_entity_poly.pdbx_strand_id
1 'polypeptide(L)'
;MKEMAMARAKERTGTRGTIAAHSTIVDTGYIKNVYVGPASKIEGAGRLKNGSLMSRTESPIHIGYGVIADDFIVQDGSCIEDCTTLTRCFVGQACTFKHGYSASDSLFFCNCHEENGEACSIFAGPFTVTHHKSTLLIAGMFSFMNAGSGSNQSNHMYKLGPIHQGAMERGAKTASD
;
A
#
# COMPACT_ATOMS: atom_id res chain seq x y z
N MET A 1 -11.43 -23.53 -0.95
CA MET A 1 -10.37 -22.53 -0.74
C MET A 1 -10.80 -21.40 0.19
N LYS A 2 -11.92 -20.73 -0.03
CA LYS A 2 -12.42 -19.63 0.84
C LYS A 2 -12.58 -20.05 2.30
N GLU A 3 -13.21 -21.19 2.56
CA GLU A 3 -13.43 -21.71 3.92
C GLU A 3 -12.13 -22.05 4.65
N MET A 4 -11.17 -22.66 3.95
CA MET A 4 -9.83 -22.91 4.52
C MET A 4 -9.06 -21.61 4.86
N ALA A 5 -9.16 -20.62 4.00
CA ALA A 5 -8.54 -19.31 4.26
C ALA A 5 -9.19 -18.62 5.46
N MET A 6 -10.51 -18.68 5.57
CA MET A 6 -11.25 -18.12 6.70
C MET A 6 -10.97 -18.89 8.01
N ALA A 7 -10.87 -20.21 7.97
CA ALA A 7 -10.52 -21.02 9.14
C ALA A 7 -9.10 -20.66 9.64
N ARG A 8 -8.12 -20.57 8.74
CA ARG A 8 -6.75 -20.15 9.08
C ARG A 8 -6.68 -18.70 9.59
N ALA A 9 -7.45 -17.80 8.99
CA ALA A 9 -7.53 -16.44 9.47
C ALA A 9 -8.07 -16.40 10.91
N LYS A 10 -9.15 -17.14 11.18
CA LYS A 10 -9.77 -17.22 12.51
C LYS A 10 -8.83 -17.82 13.57
N GLU A 11 -8.05 -18.84 13.23
CA GLU A 11 -7.04 -19.41 14.14
C GLU A 11 -5.92 -18.42 14.49
N ARG A 12 -5.58 -17.52 13.59
CA ARG A 12 -4.49 -16.54 13.76
C ARG A 12 -4.98 -15.17 14.21
N THR A 13 -6.27 -14.91 14.16
CA THR A 13 -6.84 -13.64 14.58
C THR A 13 -6.81 -13.53 16.10
N GLY A 14 -5.95 -12.69 16.61
CA GLY A 14 -5.88 -12.34 18.01
C GLY A 14 -6.66 -11.06 18.32
N THR A 15 -6.92 -10.83 19.59
CA THR A 15 -7.48 -9.57 20.10
C THR A 15 -6.40 -8.59 20.55
N ARG A 16 -5.15 -9.01 20.50
CA ARG A 16 -3.99 -8.23 21.00
C ARG A 16 -3.00 -8.00 19.85
N GLY A 17 -2.45 -6.80 19.81
CA GLY A 17 -1.27 -6.52 19.00
C GLY A 17 -0.02 -7.21 19.58
N THR A 18 0.97 -7.39 18.73
CA THR A 18 2.27 -7.95 19.09
C THR A 18 3.36 -7.04 18.54
N ILE A 19 4.37 -6.74 19.35
CA ILE A 19 5.54 -5.98 18.92
C ILE A 19 6.76 -6.92 19.00
N ALA A 20 7.38 -7.17 17.86
CA ALA A 20 8.56 -8.01 17.78
C ALA A 20 9.85 -7.25 18.16
N ALA A 21 10.94 -7.99 18.30
CA ALA A 21 12.22 -7.47 18.75
C ALA A 21 12.80 -6.37 17.84
N HIS A 22 13.58 -5.48 18.42
CA HIS A 22 14.28 -4.39 17.74
C HIS A 22 13.39 -3.37 17.01
N SER A 23 12.08 -3.37 17.31
CA SER A 23 11.16 -2.37 16.77
C SER A 23 11.26 -1.06 17.54
N THR A 24 11.11 0.05 16.83
CA THR A 24 11.07 1.41 17.38
C THR A 24 9.69 2.01 17.15
N ILE A 25 9.07 2.54 18.20
CA ILE A 25 7.79 3.24 18.12
C ILE A 25 7.92 4.56 18.87
N VAL A 26 7.81 5.67 18.18
CA VAL A 26 7.99 7.02 18.73
C VAL A 26 6.87 7.94 18.24
N ASP A 27 6.35 8.79 19.12
CA ASP A 27 5.38 9.84 18.81
C ASP A 27 4.13 9.37 18.04
N THR A 28 3.72 8.12 18.25
CA THR A 28 2.60 7.50 17.52
C THR A 28 1.30 7.68 18.31
N GLY A 29 0.26 8.21 17.64
CA GLY A 29 -0.99 8.56 18.27
C GLY A 29 -1.82 7.35 18.75
N TYR A 30 -1.94 6.32 17.89
CA TYR A 30 -2.80 5.18 18.20
C TYR A 30 -2.39 3.90 17.48
N ILE A 31 -2.17 2.82 18.23
CA ILE A 31 -1.95 1.48 17.68
C ILE A 31 -2.91 0.50 18.38
N LYS A 32 -3.71 -0.22 17.60
CA LYS A 32 -4.64 -1.23 18.13
C LYS A 32 -4.71 -2.46 17.25
N ASN A 33 -4.52 -3.64 17.85
CA ASN A 33 -4.62 -4.92 17.16
C ASN A 33 -3.73 -4.98 15.91
N VAL A 34 -2.44 -4.64 16.09
CA VAL A 34 -1.45 -4.64 15.02
C VAL A 34 -0.32 -5.60 15.38
N TYR A 35 0.05 -6.44 14.42
CA TYR A 35 1.31 -7.16 14.47
C TYR A 35 2.43 -6.25 13.92
N VAL A 36 3.40 -5.93 14.77
CA VAL A 36 4.59 -5.17 14.40
C VAL A 36 5.76 -6.14 14.32
N GLY A 37 6.19 -6.45 13.12
CA GLY A 37 7.31 -7.36 12.84
C GLY A 37 8.65 -6.80 13.28
N PRO A 38 9.72 -7.63 13.30
CA PRO A 38 11.01 -7.24 13.84
C PRO A 38 11.63 -6.06 13.09
N ALA A 39 12.39 -5.24 13.80
CA ALA A 39 13.09 -4.06 13.32
C ALA A 39 12.19 -3.00 12.63
N SER A 40 10.87 -3.08 12.79
CA SER A 40 9.97 -2.05 12.29
C SER A 40 10.26 -0.70 12.92
N LYS A 41 10.18 0.36 12.14
CA LYS A 41 10.33 1.73 12.59
C LYS A 41 9.03 2.48 12.38
N ILE A 42 8.39 2.93 13.48
CA ILE A 42 7.12 3.67 13.46
C ILE A 42 7.35 5.01 14.13
N GLU A 43 7.27 6.09 13.38
CA GLU A 43 7.56 7.44 13.88
C GLU A 43 6.44 8.41 13.50
N GLY A 44 5.72 8.90 14.50
CA GLY A 44 4.70 9.92 14.30
C GLY A 44 3.45 9.46 13.56
N ALA A 45 3.18 8.16 13.47
CA ALA A 45 1.97 7.67 12.83
C ALA A 45 0.72 8.13 13.59
N GLY A 46 -0.30 8.58 12.87
CA GLY A 46 -1.56 9.03 13.46
C GLY A 46 -2.39 7.88 14.01
N ARG A 47 -2.63 6.85 13.20
CA ARG A 47 -3.41 5.66 13.62
C ARG A 47 -3.03 4.41 12.82
N LEU A 48 -2.78 3.33 13.53
CA LEU A 48 -2.62 1.99 12.95
C LEU A 48 -3.60 1.04 13.63
N LYS A 49 -4.48 0.40 12.87
CA LYS A 49 -5.54 -0.45 13.42
C LYS A 49 -5.77 -1.70 12.59
N ASN A 50 -5.94 -2.85 13.26
CA ASN A 50 -6.27 -4.14 12.64
C ASN A 50 -5.30 -4.50 11.49
N GLY A 51 -4.01 -4.53 11.73
CA GLY A 51 -3.05 -4.69 10.65
C GLY A 51 -1.85 -5.57 10.97
N SER A 52 -1.05 -5.77 9.96
CA SER A 52 0.20 -6.51 10.06
C SER A 52 1.32 -5.80 9.31
N LEU A 53 2.37 -5.47 10.02
CA LEU A 53 3.65 -5.04 9.46
C LEU A 53 4.57 -6.26 9.44
N MET A 54 4.70 -6.89 8.27
CA MET A 54 5.48 -8.12 8.07
C MET A 54 6.97 -7.85 7.88
N SER A 55 7.50 -6.95 8.70
CA SER A 55 8.88 -6.50 8.69
C SER A 55 9.87 -7.65 8.96
N ARG A 56 11.08 -7.51 8.43
CA ARG A 56 12.23 -8.38 8.68
C ARG A 56 13.45 -7.55 9.06
N THR A 57 14.39 -8.15 9.77
CA THR A 57 15.61 -7.46 10.21
C THR A 57 16.44 -6.97 9.02
N GLU A 58 16.50 -7.76 7.96
CA GLU A 58 17.25 -7.44 6.73
C GLU A 58 16.53 -6.46 5.82
N SER A 59 15.23 -6.30 6.03
CA SER A 59 14.36 -5.47 5.19
C SER A 59 13.25 -4.85 6.06
N PRO A 60 13.60 -3.87 6.92
CA PRO A 60 12.67 -3.29 7.86
C PRO A 60 11.61 -2.43 7.17
N ILE A 61 10.43 -2.39 7.79
CA ILE A 61 9.34 -1.49 7.40
C ILE A 61 9.53 -0.16 8.13
N HIS A 62 9.28 0.93 7.40
CA HIS A 62 9.17 2.26 7.97
C HIS A 62 7.75 2.80 7.80
N ILE A 63 7.15 3.24 8.92
CA ILE A 63 5.88 3.98 8.95
C ILE A 63 6.17 5.37 9.51
N GLY A 64 5.95 6.39 8.72
CA GLY A 64 6.27 7.77 9.07
C GLY A 64 5.10 8.61 9.57
N TYR A 65 5.32 9.90 9.60
CA TYR A 65 4.42 10.88 10.19
C TYR A 65 3.05 10.96 9.52
N GLY A 66 2.02 11.06 10.36
CA GLY A 66 0.65 11.30 9.94
C GLY A 66 -0.03 10.11 9.27
N VAL A 67 0.65 8.98 9.10
CA VAL A 67 0.09 7.79 8.45
C VAL A 67 -1.14 7.29 9.21
N ILE A 68 -2.21 7.02 8.47
CA ILE A 68 -3.43 6.40 8.97
C ILE A 68 -3.66 5.10 8.20
N ALA A 69 -3.64 3.96 8.89
CA ALA A 69 -3.88 2.66 8.25
C ALA A 69 -4.86 1.82 9.07
N ASP A 70 -5.93 1.40 8.42
CA ASP A 70 -6.98 0.54 8.98
C ASP A 70 -7.14 -0.72 8.10
N ASP A 71 -7.19 -1.91 8.73
CA ASP A 71 -7.37 -3.20 8.04
C ASP A 71 -6.33 -3.43 6.92
N PHE A 72 -5.06 -3.51 7.30
CA PHE A 72 -3.94 -3.50 6.35
C PHE A 72 -2.96 -4.65 6.54
N ILE A 73 -2.25 -4.99 5.48
CA ILE A 73 -1.05 -5.84 5.49
C ILE A 73 0.05 -5.12 4.71
N VAL A 74 1.20 -4.93 5.32
CA VAL A 74 2.39 -4.35 4.68
C VAL A 74 3.54 -5.35 4.75
N GLN A 75 4.15 -5.63 3.61
CA GLN A 75 5.29 -6.53 3.48
C GLN A 75 6.61 -5.79 3.71
N ASP A 76 7.64 -6.58 3.94
CA ASP A 76 8.98 -6.12 4.29
C ASP A 76 9.59 -5.13 3.28
N GLY A 77 10.45 -4.26 3.78
CA GLY A 77 11.16 -3.23 3.01
C GLY A 77 10.32 -2.05 2.54
N SER A 78 9.05 -2.00 2.92
CA SER A 78 8.18 -0.91 2.48
C SER A 78 8.31 0.32 3.37
N CYS A 79 8.12 1.48 2.76
CA CYS A 79 8.14 2.80 3.38
C CYS A 79 6.81 3.51 3.14
N ILE A 80 6.09 3.83 4.21
CA ILE A 80 4.80 4.52 4.16
C ILE A 80 4.88 5.73 5.06
N GLU A 81 4.77 6.92 4.51
CA GLU A 81 4.98 8.15 5.26
C GLU A 81 4.14 9.34 4.72
N ASP A 82 4.36 10.51 5.27
CA ASP A 82 3.82 11.79 4.82
C ASP A 82 2.29 11.80 4.68
N CYS A 83 1.58 11.49 5.77
CA CYS A 83 0.11 11.52 5.83
C CYS A 83 -0.60 10.57 4.84
N THR A 84 0.06 9.53 4.40
CA THR A 84 -0.57 8.47 3.59
C THR A 84 -1.72 7.81 4.35
N THR A 85 -2.82 7.53 3.64
CA THR A 85 -3.98 6.84 4.21
C THR A 85 -4.25 5.51 3.49
N LEU A 86 -4.37 4.43 4.25
CA LEU A 86 -4.64 3.09 3.74
C LEU A 86 -5.85 2.48 4.45
N THR A 87 -6.81 1.99 3.69
CA THR A 87 -7.98 1.30 4.25
C THR A 87 -8.26 0.03 3.47
N ARG A 88 -8.23 -1.14 4.13
CA ARG A 88 -8.40 -2.47 3.52
C ARG A 88 -7.43 -2.68 2.34
N CYS A 89 -6.14 -2.46 2.61
CA CYS A 89 -5.10 -2.55 1.60
C CYS A 89 -4.07 -3.64 1.90
N PHE A 90 -3.58 -4.26 0.84
CA PHE A 90 -2.36 -5.05 0.85
C PHE A 90 -1.25 -4.28 0.15
N VAL A 91 -0.12 -4.13 0.82
CA VAL A 91 1.09 -3.51 0.29
C VAL A 91 2.20 -4.55 0.24
N GLY A 92 2.68 -4.82 -0.95
CA GLY A 92 3.75 -5.77 -1.24
C GLY A 92 5.12 -5.32 -0.73
N GLN A 93 6.15 -6.06 -1.10
CA GLN A 93 7.52 -5.80 -0.67
C GLN A 93 8.11 -4.56 -1.34
N ALA A 94 8.95 -3.85 -0.62
CA ALA A 94 9.71 -2.71 -1.12
C ALA A 94 8.85 -1.63 -1.82
N CYS A 95 7.64 -1.44 -1.35
CA CYS A 95 6.76 -0.37 -1.85
C CYS A 95 7.01 0.94 -1.13
N THR A 96 6.77 2.05 -1.82
CA THR A 96 6.87 3.40 -1.26
C THR A 96 5.55 4.12 -1.42
N PHE A 97 5.03 4.68 -0.32
CA PHE A 97 3.81 5.49 -0.30
C PHE A 97 4.09 6.80 0.43
N LYS A 98 3.89 7.94 -0.24
CA LYS A 98 4.25 9.26 0.31
C LYS A 98 3.30 10.36 -0.13
N HIS A 99 3.54 11.55 0.43
CA HIS A 99 2.92 12.81 0.03
C HIS A 99 1.39 12.76 0.01
N GLY A 100 0.80 12.19 1.06
CA GLY A 100 -0.65 12.16 1.22
C GLY A 100 -1.38 11.20 0.29
N TYR A 101 -0.71 10.19 -0.27
CA TYR A 101 -1.39 9.18 -1.08
C TYR A 101 -2.53 8.52 -0.30
N SER A 102 -3.66 8.33 -0.96
CA SER A 102 -4.85 7.72 -0.36
C SER A 102 -5.22 6.44 -1.10
N ALA A 103 -5.34 5.31 -0.38
CA ALA A 103 -5.75 4.06 -1.00
C ALA A 103 -6.81 3.33 -0.18
N SER A 104 -7.79 2.76 -0.88
CA SER A 104 -8.81 1.91 -0.28
C SER A 104 -9.09 0.66 -1.14
N ASP A 105 -9.41 -0.47 -0.46
CA ASP A 105 -9.82 -1.71 -1.10
C ASP A 105 -8.86 -2.21 -2.20
N SER A 106 -7.55 -2.01 -2.01
CA SER A 106 -6.57 -2.13 -3.08
C SER A 106 -5.42 -3.08 -2.73
N LEU A 107 -4.88 -3.72 -3.77
CA LEU A 107 -3.71 -4.59 -3.69
C LEU A 107 -2.57 -3.97 -4.49
N PHE A 108 -1.47 -3.69 -3.82
CA PHE A 108 -0.23 -3.22 -4.43
C PHE A 108 0.83 -4.31 -4.31
N PHE A 109 1.36 -4.76 -5.43
CA PHE A 109 2.43 -5.76 -5.43
C PHE A 109 3.81 -5.13 -5.23
N CYS A 110 4.87 -5.89 -5.39
CA CYS A 110 6.20 -5.41 -5.00
C CYS A 110 6.69 -4.22 -5.85
N ASN A 111 7.51 -3.39 -5.23
CA ASN A 111 8.15 -2.23 -5.86
C ASN A 111 7.18 -1.19 -6.45
N CYS A 112 5.97 -1.09 -5.91
CA CYS A 112 5.09 0.01 -6.27
C CYS A 112 5.56 1.32 -5.62
N HIS A 113 5.39 2.44 -6.32
CA HIS A 113 5.77 3.76 -5.86
C HIS A 113 4.60 4.72 -6.05
N GLU A 114 3.96 5.08 -4.95
CA GLU A 114 2.67 5.77 -4.95
C GLU A 114 2.76 7.08 -4.18
N GLU A 115 2.58 8.20 -4.86
CA GLU A 115 2.64 9.53 -4.27
C GLU A 115 1.53 10.44 -4.79
N ASN A 116 1.07 11.37 -3.96
CA ASN A 116 0.18 12.48 -4.36
C ASN A 116 -1.15 12.10 -5.02
N GLY A 117 -1.53 10.84 -5.03
CA GLY A 117 -2.68 10.35 -5.77
C GLY A 117 -3.72 9.65 -4.90
N GLU A 118 -4.72 9.10 -5.58
CA GLU A 118 -5.78 8.30 -4.97
C GLU A 118 -5.99 7.00 -5.74
N ALA A 119 -6.19 5.91 -5.00
CA ALA A 119 -6.57 4.62 -5.55
C ALA A 119 -7.74 4.00 -4.79
N CYS A 120 -8.68 3.43 -5.54
CA CYS A 120 -9.81 2.70 -4.98
C CYS A 120 -10.09 1.44 -5.80
N SER A 121 -10.11 0.30 -5.12
CA SER A 121 -10.42 -1.00 -5.73
C SER A 121 -9.53 -1.35 -6.92
N ILE A 122 -8.21 -1.17 -6.77
CA ILE A 122 -7.26 -1.53 -7.81
C ILE A 122 -6.47 -2.80 -7.48
N PHE A 123 -6.03 -3.47 -8.52
CA PHE A 123 -5.01 -4.51 -8.51
C PHE A 123 -3.78 -3.94 -9.23
N ALA A 124 -2.85 -3.41 -8.47
CA ALA A 124 -1.61 -2.84 -8.98
C ALA A 124 -0.53 -3.92 -9.03
N GLY A 125 -0.15 -4.35 -10.23
CA GLY A 125 0.97 -5.26 -10.45
C GLY A 125 2.31 -4.65 -10.01
N PRO A 126 3.39 -5.43 -9.97
CA PRO A 126 4.71 -4.94 -9.59
C PRO A 126 5.15 -3.73 -10.41
N PHE A 127 5.90 -2.83 -9.79
CA PHE A 127 6.42 -1.61 -10.42
C PHE A 127 5.35 -0.64 -10.94
N THR A 128 4.15 -0.67 -10.36
CA THR A 128 3.18 0.40 -10.60
C THR A 128 3.68 1.69 -9.96
N VAL A 129 3.68 2.78 -10.73
CA VAL A 129 4.21 4.08 -10.31
C VAL A 129 3.18 5.17 -10.55
N THR A 130 2.84 5.91 -9.49
CA THR A 130 2.00 7.11 -9.53
C THR A 130 2.59 8.17 -8.61
N HIS A 131 3.45 9.03 -9.13
CA HIS A 131 4.14 10.03 -8.31
C HIS A 131 3.76 11.49 -8.62
N HIS A 132 2.88 11.68 -9.58
CA HIS A 132 2.39 13.01 -9.93
C HIS A 132 1.10 13.38 -9.23
N LYS A 133 0.91 14.66 -8.95
CA LYS A 133 -0.33 15.17 -8.36
C LYS A 133 -1.54 14.90 -9.26
N SER A 134 -2.70 14.75 -8.63
CA SER A 134 -3.99 14.54 -9.31
C SER A 134 -4.10 13.23 -10.10
N THR A 135 -3.40 12.19 -9.69
CA THR A 135 -3.60 10.85 -10.24
C THR A 135 -4.75 10.16 -9.50
N LEU A 136 -5.70 9.63 -10.26
CA LEU A 136 -6.86 8.90 -9.74
C LEU A 136 -6.98 7.54 -10.41
N LEU A 137 -6.95 6.47 -9.63
CA LEU A 137 -7.07 5.10 -10.08
C LEU A 137 -8.29 4.44 -9.42
N ILE A 138 -9.29 4.06 -10.19
CA ILE A 138 -10.50 3.41 -9.66
C ILE A 138 -10.81 2.15 -10.47
N ALA A 139 -11.09 1.04 -9.77
CA ALA A 139 -11.53 -0.22 -10.33
C ALA A 139 -10.64 -0.73 -11.48
N GLY A 140 -9.33 -0.59 -11.32
CA GLY A 140 -8.33 -0.97 -12.32
C GLY A 140 -7.55 -2.23 -11.96
N MET A 141 -7.05 -2.89 -12.99
CA MET A 141 -6.08 -3.98 -12.87
C MET A 141 -4.91 -3.71 -13.80
N PHE A 142 -3.72 -3.66 -13.24
CA PHE A 142 -2.51 -3.31 -13.96
C PHE A 142 -1.45 -4.39 -13.73
N SER A 143 -0.85 -4.91 -14.79
CA SER A 143 0.35 -5.75 -14.67
C SER A 143 1.62 -4.91 -14.50
N PHE A 144 1.61 -3.74 -15.08
CA PHE A 144 2.60 -2.68 -14.94
C PHE A 144 1.92 -1.35 -15.27
N MET A 145 2.27 -0.29 -14.56
CA MET A 145 1.74 1.05 -14.86
C MET A 145 2.70 2.13 -14.42
N ASN A 146 2.86 3.15 -15.24
CA ASN A 146 3.47 4.42 -14.87
C ASN A 146 2.52 5.54 -15.31
N ALA A 147 1.96 6.25 -14.36
CA ALA A 147 1.00 7.31 -14.60
C ALA A 147 1.69 8.69 -14.58
N GLY A 148 1.48 9.45 -15.64
CA GLY A 148 1.90 10.85 -15.70
C GLY A 148 0.97 11.80 -14.95
N SER A 149 1.30 13.07 -14.95
CA SER A 149 0.57 14.12 -14.24
C SER A 149 -0.89 14.25 -14.73
N GLY A 150 -1.83 14.31 -13.80
CA GLY A 150 -3.26 14.45 -14.08
C GLY A 150 -3.93 13.20 -14.66
N SER A 151 -3.27 12.04 -14.59
CA SER A 151 -3.84 10.79 -15.06
C SER A 151 -5.09 10.40 -14.28
N ASN A 152 -6.15 10.05 -15.00
CA ASN A 152 -7.42 9.61 -14.43
C ASN A 152 -7.82 8.26 -15.06
N GLN A 153 -7.84 7.23 -14.23
CA GLN A 153 -8.32 5.89 -14.58
C GLN A 153 -9.47 5.52 -13.65
N SER A 154 -10.58 6.22 -13.77
CA SER A 154 -11.82 5.82 -13.14
C SER A 154 -12.49 4.80 -14.04
N ASN A 155 -12.77 3.61 -13.56
CA ASN A 155 -13.42 2.43 -14.17
C ASN A 155 -14.26 2.63 -15.48
N HIS A 156 -14.11 3.70 -16.18
CA HIS A 156 -14.82 4.10 -17.37
C HIS A 156 -13.98 3.85 -18.63
N MET A 157 -14.60 3.94 -19.77
CA MET A 157 -13.94 3.76 -21.06
C MET A 157 -12.93 4.88 -21.38
N TYR A 158 -12.91 5.93 -20.59
CA TYR A 158 -12.01 7.06 -20.79
C TYR A 158 -10.78 6.95 -19.89
N LYS A 159 -9.63 7.06 -20.50
CA LYS A 159 -8.33 7.21 -19.84
C LYS A 159 -7.78 8.57 -20.22
N LEU A 160 -7.48 9.38 -19.21
CA LEU A 160 -6.96 10.72 -19.40
C LEU A 160 -5.53 10.80 -18.86
N GLY A 161 -4.69 11.50 -19.59
CA GLY A 161 -3.28 11.72 -19.24
C GLY A 161 -2.33 10.68 -19.79
N PRO A 162 -1.02 10.94 -19.72
CA PRO A 162 0.01 10.03 -20.19
C PRO A 162 0.12 8.81 -19.28
N ILE A 163 -0.16 7.62 -19.82
CA ILE A 163 -0.14 6.36 -19.11
C ILE A 163 0.61 5.33 -19.93
N HIS A 164 1.56 4.65 -19.28
CA HIS A 164 2.19 3.44 -19.79
C HIS A 164 1.68 2.25 -18.99
N GLN A 165 1.03 1.33 -19.66
CA GLN A 165 0.43 0.15 -19.05
C GLN A 165 0.74 -1.10 -19.86
N GLY A 166 1.05 -2.21 -19.20
CA GLY A 166 1.22 -3.47 -19.90
C GLY A 166 1.82 -4.58 -19.07
N ALA A 167 2.16 -5.67 -19.75
CA ALA A 167 2.94 -6.75 -19.16
C ALA A 167 4.37 -6.28 -18.92
N MET A 168 4.99 -6.74 -17.83
CA MET A 168 6.34 -6.33 -17.43
C MET A 168 7.40 -6.52 -18.53
N GLU A 169 7.19 -7.45 -19.42
CA GLU A 169 8.16 -7.78 -20.47
C GLU A 169 8.26 -6.74 -21.58
N ARG A 170 7.25 -5.93 -21.80
CA ARG A 170 7.21 -5.03 -22.97
C ARG A 170 6.60 -3.66 -22.75
N GLY A 171 6.06 -3.39 -21.58
CA GLY A 171 5.32 -2.14 -21.32
C GLY A 171 4.28 -1.88 -22.41
N ALA A 172 3.03 -2.16 -22.18
CA ALA A 172 2.01 -1.85 -23.16
C ALA A 172 1.62 -0.37 -23.02
N LYS A 173 1.45 0.27 -24.16
CA LYS A 173 0.85 1.61 -24.21
C LYS A 173 -0.65 1.50 -24.16
N THR A 174 -1.29 2.48 -23.56
CA THR A 174 -2.74 2.60 -23.61
C THR A 174 -3.19 3.23 -24.93
N ALA A 175 -4.45 3.12 -25.25
CA ALA A 175 -5.03 3.73 -26.45
C ALA A 175 -4.99 5.27 -26.45
N SER A 176 -4.52 5.88 -25.37
CA SER A 176 -4.33 7.33 -25.26
C SER A 176 -2.93 7.81 -25.63
N ASP A 177 -2.03 6.89 -25.97
CA ASP A 177 -0.65 7.18 -26.40
C ASP A 177 -0.57 7.40 -27.91
#